data_4caed40a586f8f25c1e535f0ee5e3ab5
#
_entry.id   4caed40a586f8f25c1e535f0ee5e3ab5
#
_cell.length_a   1.000
_cell.length_b   1.000
_cell.length_c   1.000
_cell.angle_alpha   90.00
_cell.angle_beta   90.00
_cell.angle_gamma   90.00
#
_symmetry.space_group_name_H-M   'P 1'
#
loop_
_entity.id
_entity.type
_entity.pdbx_description
1 polymer ?
#
loop_
_entity_poly.entity_id
_entity_poly.type
_entity_poly.pdbx_seq_one_letter_code
_entity_poly.pdbx_strand_id
1 'polypeptide(L)'
;MDYRLRLAKRMLFNKKGSLIGAVLAVTIGILVIHVNFVIFQGLFDAIVRDISNYRNGDILVTDEEDYINKSDLSIVKWFERIPYVKAATPRLSTSGSINMTSLGKLNEQTRISVVGIDPLLDVKASTVYKTISDGEYVFSRNSIVLGSSVAKDLGGAKVGDSLKLKIVDRFGQDQIKRFIVTGIASSPGGQGFDYSVVVHIDTLRDLMKRDGETSSILVKLNDPSKATEVKNLFLTAFPNDDFVAETIEESAEQQLAGFRSGIAMISMIGYFGMGSSAFAIVTIQMMLVNGKTREIGVMRSIGAKRKDILIIFIFQGMIIGAIGAGVGTAAGLGYTFYAKETKMSFNNSLPLEVSYNWEKIIQTALTSFILAIIASLYPSYRATKLLPVEAMRNV
;
A
#
# COMPACT_ATOMS: atom_id res chain seq x y z
N MET A 1 -3.67 -38.60 28.00
CA MET A 1 -4.55 -37.82 27.10
C MET A 1 -5.93 -37.73 27.73
N ASP A 2 -6.41 -36.52 28.04
CA ASP A 2 -7.67 -36.33 28.78
C ASP A 2 -8.85 -36.95 28.00
N TYR A 3 -9.70 -37.77 28.71
CA TYR A 3 -10.85 -38.41 28.10
C TYR A 3 -11.81 -37.40 27.46
N ARG A 4 -11.85 -36.16 28.00
CA ARG A 4 -12.68 -35.07 27.48
C ARG A 4 -12.29 -34.68 26.07
N LEU A 5 -10.99 -34.61 25.78
CA LEU A 5 -10.47 -34.29 24.44
C LEU A 5 -10.79 -35.41 23.43
N ARG A 6 -10.68 -36.70 23.84
CA ARG A 6 -11.04 -37.81 22.97
C ARG A 6 -12.53 -37.80 22.65
N LEU A 7 -13.38 -37.48 23.63
CA LEU A 7 -14.82 -37.42 23.45
C LEU A 7 -15.21 -36.23 22.55
N ALA A 8 -14.61 -35.02 22.78
CA ALA A 8 -14.82 -33.87 21.94
C ALA A 8 -14.49 -34.15 20.46
N LYS A 9 -13.32 -34.76 20.22
CA LYS A 9 -12.91 -35.18 18.87
C LYS A 9 -13.91 -36.15 18.24
N ARG A 10 -14.26 -37.22 18.95
CA ARG A 10 -15.20 -38.22 18.42
C ARG A 10 -16.61 -37.66 18.10
N MET A 11 -17.10 -36.80 18.98
CA MET A 11 -18.42 -36.15 18.78
C MET A 11 -18.41 -35.22 17.56
N LEU A 12 -17.31 -34.50 17.36
CA LEU A 12 -17.14 -33.53 16.26
C LEU A 12 -16.99 -34.26 14.91
N PHE A 13 -16.13 -35.28 14.83
CA PHE A 13 -15.86 -36.00 13.59
C PHE A 13 -16.98 -36.93 13.14
N ASN A 14 -17.90 -37.31 14.04
CA ASN A 14 -19.10 -38.07 13.66
C ASN A 14 -20.11 -37.24 12.84
N LYS A 15 -20.09 -35.89 12.94
CA LYS A 15 -20.94 -34.98 12.14
C LYS A 15 -20.07 -34.17 11.16
N LYS A 16 -19.51 -34.84 10.16
CA LYS A 16 -18.57 -34.27 9.17
C LYS A 16 -19.08 -32.99 8.52
N GLY A 17 -20.37 -32.92 8.14
CA GLY A 17 -20.95 -31.75 7.50
C GLY A 17 -20.89 -30.48 8.40
N SER A 18 -21.21 -30.63 9.69
CA SER A 18 -21.13 -29.52 10.65
C SER A 18 -19.70 -29.08 10.91
N LEU A 19 -18.76 -30.03 11.00
CA LEU A 19 -17.34 -29.73 11.13
C LEU A 19 -16.80 -28.96 9.92
N ILE A 20 -17.07 -29.44 8.71
CA ILE A 20 -16.65 -28.82 7.46
C ILE A 20 -17.23 -27.40 7.36
N GLY A 21 -18.53 -27.22 7.66
CA GLY A 21 -19.14 -25.89 7.62
C GLY A 21 -18.49 -24.90 8.60
N ALA A 22 -18.20 -25.33 9.84
CA ALA A 22 -17.55 -24.50 10.84
C ALA A 22 -16.10 -24.15 10.43
N VAL A 23 -15.33 -25.13 9.95
CA VAL A 23 -13.96 -24.92 9.49
C VAL A 23 -13.93 -23.99 8.28
N LEU A 24 -14.82 -24.18 7.30
CA LEU A 24 -14.92 -23.32 6.12
C LEU A 24 -15.25 -21.87 6.50
N ALA A 25 -16.17 -21.66 7.45
CA ALA A 25 -16.50 -20.30 7.90
C ALA A 25 -15.27 -19.56 8.47
N VAL A 26 -14.47 -20.23 9.31
CA VAL A 26 -13.22 -19.66 9.86
C VAL A 26 -12.19 -19.45 8.75
N THR A 27 -12.02 -20.45 7.88
CA THR A 27 -11.09 -20.38 6.74
C THR A 27 -11.37 -19.19 5.83
N ILE A 28 -12.64 -19.00 5.44
CA ILE A 28 -13.05 -17.88 4.59
C ILE A 28 -12.81 -16.55 5.30
N GLY A 29 -13.13 -16.43 6.59
CA GLY A 29 -12.89 -15.23 7.36
C GLY A 29 -11.41 -14.79 7.36
N ILE A 30 -10.51 -15.76 7.58
CA ILE A 30 -9.06 -15.52 7.56
C ILE A 30 -8.58 -15.19 6.13
N LEU A 31 -9.07 -15.95 5.13
CA LEU A 31 -8.68 -15.75 3.74
C LEU A 31 -9.04 -14.33 3.27
N VAL A 32 -10.26 -13.86 3.56
CA VAL A 32 -10.71 -12.52 3.19
C VAL A 32 -9.80 -11.44 3.79
N ILE A 33 -9.46 -11.54 5.07
CA ILE A 33 -8.55 -10.59 5.72
C ILE A 33 -7.17 -10.64 5.08
N HIS A 34 -6.65 -11.84 4.85
CA HIS A 34 -5.31 -12.02 4.31
C HIS A 34 -5.21 -11.47 2.88
N VAL A 35 -6.17 -11.79 2.02
CA VAL A 35 -6.23 -11.28 0.64
C VAL A 35 -6.31 -9.76 0.62
N ASN A 36 -7.20 -9.17 1.42
CA ASN A 36 -7.30 -7.72 1.51
C ASN A 36 -6.00 -7.08 2.00
N PHE A 37 -5.38 -7.65 3.03
CA PHE A 37 -4.11 -7.14 3.54
C PHE A 37 -3.02 -7.17 2.47
N VAL A 38 -2.85 -8.28 1.74
CA VAL A 38 -1.85 -8.43 0.67
C VAL A 38 -2.06 -7.37 -0.42
N ILE A 39 -3.30 -7.17 -0.86
CA ILE A 39 -3.61 -6.21 -1.94
C ILE A 39 -3.34 -4.77 -1.48
N PHE A 40 -3.90 -4.37 -0.33
CA PHE A 40 -3.84 -2.96 0.09
C PHE A 40 -2.49 -2.55 0.66
N GLN A 41 -1.84 -3.45 1.39
CA GLN A 41 -0.47 -3.20 1.84
C GLN A 41 0.49 -3.17 0.64
N GLY A 42 0.33 -4.11 -0.30
CA GLY A 42 1.15 -4.12 -1.51
C GLY A 42 0.94 -2.88 -2.39
N LEU A 43 -0.26 -2.35 -2.45
CA LEU A 43 -0.57 -1.08 -3.12
C LEU A 43 0.07 0.11 -2.40
N PHE A 44 -0.05 0.16 -1.08
CA PHE A 44 0.54 1.21 -0.26
C PHE A 44 2.07 1.24 -0.41
N ASP A 45 2.73 0.08 -0.27
CA ASP A 45 4.18 -0.04 -0.38
C ASP A 45 4.66 0.35 -1.80
N ALA A 46 3.90 -0.02 -2.84
CA ALA A 46 4.19 0.36 -4.22
C ALA A 46 4.09 1.89 -4.41
N ILE A 47 3.07 2.54 -3.86
CA ILE A 47 2.90 3.99 -3.95
C ILE A 47 4.01 4.73 -3.20
N VAL A 48 4.35 4.32 -1.98
CA VAL A 48 5.44 4.91 -1.19
C VAL A 48 6.76 4.79 -1.95
N ARG A 49 7.06 3.60 -2.48
CA ARG A 49 8.25 3.36 -3.30
C ARG A 49 8.28 4.29 -4.52
N ASP A 50 7.16 4.43 -5.22
CA ASP A 50 7.10 5.21 -6.46
C ASP A 50 7.20 6.72 -6.18
N ILE A 51 6.62 7.22 -5.09
CA ILE A 51 6.82 8.60 -4.63
C ILE A 51 8.30 8.85 -4.33
N SER A 52 8.95 7.95 -3.58
CA SER A 52 10.38 8.04 -3.28
C SER A 52 11.24 8.02 -4.54
N ASN A 53 10.93 7.15 -5.48
CA ASN A 53 11.78 6.93 -6.65
C ASN A 53 11.61 7.97 -7.75
N TYR A 54 10.43 8.57 -7.85
CA TYR A 54 10.09 9.45 -8.98
C TYR A 54 9.89 10.92 -8.58
N ARG A 55 9.33 11.20 -7.40
CA ARG A 55 8.87 12.54 -7.05
C ARG A 55 9.68 13.23 -5.97
N ASN A 56 9.79 12.64 -4.79
CA ASN A 56 10.25 13.34 -3.58
C ASN A 56 11.63 12.89 -3.10
N GLY A 57 12.17 11.78 -3.59
CA GLY A 57 13.34 11.15 -2.95
C GLY A 57 12.97 10.54 -1.60
N ASP A 58 13.95 10.31 -0.75
CA ASP A 58 13.73 9.88 0.64
C ASP A 58 13.65 11.07 1.59
N ILE A 59 14.24 12.22 1.17
CA ILE A 59 14.09 13.52 1.81
C ILE A 59 13.82 14.54 0.71
N LEU A 60 12.83 15.40 0.92
CA LEU A 60 12.51 16.53 0.07
C LEU A 60 12.88 17.81 0.82
N VAL A 61 13.73 18.65 0.22
CA VAL A 61 14.05 19.97 0.74
C VAL A 61 13.37 21.01 -0.13
N THR A 62 12.63 21.90 0.48
CA THR A 62 11.95 23.05 -0.12
C THR A 62 12.27 24.30 0.68
N ASP A 63 11.76 25.43 0.25
CA ASP A 63 11.88 26.72 0.95
C ASP A 63 10.45 27.23 1.23
N GLU A 64 10.25 27.95 2.33
CA GLU A 64 8.95 28.54 2.68
C GLU A 64 8.47 29.57 1.64
N GLU A 65 9.39 30.19 0.90
CA GLU A 65 9.12 31.17 -0.16
C GLU A 65 8.95 30.54 -1.56
N ASP A 66 8.66 29.24 -1.66
CA ASP A 66 8.50 28.46 -2.90
C ASP A 66 9.79 28.19 -3.69
N TYR A 67 10.84 28.99 -3.53
CA TYR A 67 12.10 28.84 -4.29
C TYR A 67 13.33 28.99 -3.42
N ILE A 68 14.21 28.00 -3.52
CA ILE A 68 15.52 28.01 -2.90
C ILE A 68 16.43 28.98 -3.66
N ASN A 69 16.73 30.13 -3.05
CA ASN A 69 17.55 31.19 -3.61
C ASN A 69 19.05 30.96 -3.43
N LYS A 70 19.46 30.04 -2.57
CA LYS A 70 20.85 29.64 -2.42
C LYS A 70 21.31 28.75 -3.55
N SER A 71 22.62 28.77 -3.84
CA SER A 71 23.21 27.88 -4.82
C SER A 71 22.84 26.43 -4.52
N ASP A 72 21.94 25.89 -5.33
CA ASP A 72 21.50 24.50 -5.27
C ASP A 72 22.67 23.50 -5.30
N LEU A 73 23.70 23.79 -6.07
CA LEU A 73 24.93 23.00 -6.13
C LEU A 73 25.70 22.98 -4.79
N SER A 74 25.63 24.03 -3.98
CA SER A 74 26.28 24.04 -2.66
C SER A 74 25.55 23.11 -1.70
N ILE A 75 24.21 23.07 -1.75
CA ILE A 75 23.37 22.19 -0.94
C ILE A 75 23.52 20.74 -1.40
N VAL A 76 23.49 20.49 -2.72
CA VAL A 76 23.74 19.15 -3.28
C VAL A 76 25.10 18.60 -2.84
N LYS A 77 26.17 19.42 -2.95
CA LYS A 77 27.51 19.02 -2.50
C LYS A 77 27.59 18.80 -0.99
N TRP A 78 26.79 19.51 -0.20
CA TRP A 78 26.71 19.25 1.24
C TRP A 78 26.12 17.87 1.51
N PHE A 79 25.01 17.53 0.86
CA PHE A 79 24.40 16.19 0.99
C PHE A 79 25.34 15.08 0.53
N GLU A 80 26.08 15.25 -0.57
CA GLU A 80 27.02 14.24 -1.09
C GLU A 80 28.15 13.89 -0.10
N ARG A 81 28.41 14.73 0.91
CA ARG A 81 29.40 14.46 1.97
C ARG A 81 28.86 13.59 3.11
N ILE A 82 27.56 13.40 3.18
CA ILE A 82 26.91 12.61 4.23
C ILE A 82 26.99 11.13 3.87
N PRO A 83 27.52 10.26 4.76
CA PRO A 83 27.77 8.83 4.42
C PRO A 83 26.55 8.05 3.99
N TYR A 84 25.37 8.43 4.45
CA TYR A 84 24.11 7.74 4.16
C TYR A 84 23.45 8.23 2.88
N VAL A 85 23.90 9.31 2.30
CA VAL A 85 23.32 9.90 1.09
C VAL A 85 23.92 9.21 -0.14
N LYS A 86 23.03 8.74 -1.00
CA LYS A 86 23.39 8.16 -2.30
C LYS A 86 23.62 9.25 -3.35
N ALA A 87 22.69 10.20 -3.43
CA ALA A 87 22.74 11.34 -4.34
C ALA A 87 21.70 12.39 -3.94
N ALA A 88 21.92 13.62 -4.39
CA ALA A 88 20.95 14.70 -4.32
C ALA A 88 20.82 15.37 -5.69
N THR A 89 19.62 15.88 -6.02
CA THR A 89 19.36 16.55 -7.31
C THR A 89 18.40 17.71 -7.14
N PRO A 90 18.68 18.88 -7.74
CA PRO A 90 17.76 19.99 -7.75
C PRO A 90 16.64 19.77 -8.76
N ARG A 91 15.44 20.25 -8.45
CA ARG A 91 14.31 20.32 -9.36
C ARG A 91 13.67 21.69 -9.33
N LEU A 92 13.27 22.17 -10.50
CA LEU A 92 12.50 23.39 -10.65
C LEU A 92 11.14 23.02 -11.24
N SER A 93 10.06 23.37 -10.55
CA SER A 93 8.70 23.03 -10.98
C SER A 93 7.87 24.28 -11.20
N THR A 94 7.05 24.27 -12.24
CA THR A 94 6.09 25.32 -12.53
C THR A 94 4.86 24.74 -13.26
N SER A 95 3.85 25.56 -13.48
CA SER A 95 2.72 25.23 -14.34
C SER A 95 2.85 25.89 -15.69
N GLY A 96 2.47 25.19 -16.75
CA GLY A 96 2.51 25.73 -18.11
C GLY A 96 1.39 25.21 -18.98
N SER A 97 1.41 25.60 -20.24
CA SER A 97 0.56 25.04 -21.29
C SER A 97 1.39 24.60 -22.48
N ILE A 98 0.95 23.56 -23.15
CA ILE A 98 1.58 23.03 -24.36
C ILE A 98 0.63 23.12 -25.52
N ASN A 99 1.14 23.59 -26.65
CA ASN A 99 0.44 23.61 -27.92
C ASN A 99 1.20 22.80 -28.96
N MET A 100 0.51 21.87 -29.59
CA MET A 100 1.04 21.09 -30.69
C MET A 100 0.05 21.12 -31.87
N THR A 101 0.54 21.37 -33.07
CA THR A 101 -0.26 21.26 -34.29
C THR A 101 -0.02 19.89 -34.91
N SER A 102 -1.02 19.02 -34.83
CA SER A 102 -0.99 17.68 -35.42
C SER A 102 -2.15 17.55 -36.43
N LEU A 103 -1.84 17.05 -37.64
CA LEU A 103 -2.84 16.86 -38.73
C LEU A 103 -3.73 18.09 -38.99
N GLY A 104 -3.17 19.30 -38.85
CA GLY A 104 -3.89 20.55 -39.08
C GLY A 104 -4.82 20.98 -37.94
N LYS A 105 -4.88 20.22 -36.85
CA LYS A 105 -5.59 20.60 -35.61
C LYS A 105 -4.62 21.10 -34.57
N LEU A 106 -4.96 22.22 -33.93
CA LEU A 106 -4.26 22.71 -32.76
C LEU A 106 -4.75 21.93 -31.53
N ASN A 107 -3.89 21.16 -30.92
CA ASN A 107 -4.14 20.51 -29.65
C ASN A 107 -3.44 21.35 -28.57
N GLU A 108 -4.19 21.77 -27.57
CA GLU A 108 -3.70 22.54 -26.46
C GLU A 108 -4.05 21.85 -25.16
N GLN A 109 -3.05 21.74 -24.28
CA GLN A 109 -3.25 21.30 -22.91
C GLN A 109 -2.76 22.39 -21.95
N THR A 110 -3.63 22.81 -21.05
CA THR A 110 -3.37 23.88 -20.08
C THR A 110 -3.16 23.29 -18.69
N ARG A 111 -2.45 24.04 -17.83
CA ARG A 111 -2.18 23.69 -16.43
C ARG A 111 -1.47 22.34 -16.26
N ILE A 112 -0.52 22.06 -17.13
CA ILE A 112 0.36 20.91 -16.97
C ILE A 112 1.51 21.26 -16.01
N SER A 113 1.96 20.28 -15.26
CA SER A 113 3.17 20.40 -14.46
C SER A 113 4.41 20.34 -15.37
N VAL A 114 5.27 21.32 -15.28
CA VAL A 114 6.54 21.40 -16.00
C VAL A 114 7.66 21.25 -14.98
N VAL A 115 8.50 20.23 -15.15
CA VAL A 115 9.60 19.94 -14.23
C VAL A 115 10.93 20.07 -14.95
N GLY A 116 11.76 20.97 -14.46
CA GLY A 116 13.16 21.11 -14.87
C GLY A 116 14.06 20.24 -14.02
N ILE A 117 14.88 19.44 -14.67
CA ILE A 117 15.83 18.52 -14.02
C ILE A 117 17.25 18.74 -14.56
N ASP A 118 18.24 18.47 -13.73
CA ASP A 118 19.60 18.24 -14.19
C ASP A 118 19.76 16.76 -14.52
N PRO A 119 19.86 16.38 -15.80
CA PRO A 119 19.86 14.98 -16.19
C PRO A 119 21.04 14.17 -15.64
N LEU A 120 22.18 14.82 -15.36
CA LEU A 120 23.37 14.14 -14.84
C LEU A 120 23.25 13.83 -13.34
N LEU A 121 22.58 14.70 -12.59
CA LEU A 121 22.32 14.50 -11.15
C LEU A 121 21.06 13.64 -10.95
N ASP A 122 20.02 13.87 -11.74
CA ASP A 122 18.73 13.19 -11.56
C ASP A 122 18.84 11.68 -11.76
N VAL A 123 19.62 11.19 -12.74
CA VAL A 123 19.81 9.74 -12.95
C VAL A 123 20.47 9.02 -11.76
N LYS A 124 21.15 9.76 -10.88
CA LYS A 124 21.74 9.19 -9.65
C LYS A 124 20.77 9.17 -8.49
N ALA A 125 19.90 10.18 -8.40
CA ALA A 125 18.97 10.38 -7.29
C ALA A 125 17.58 9.78 -7.54
N SER A 126 17.14 9.74 -8.81
CA SER A 126 15.81 9.20 -9.18
C SER A 126 15.93 8.05 -10.17
N THR A 127 14.81 7.36 -10.38
CA THR A 127 14.71 6.30 -11.39
C THR A 127 13.78 6.68 -12.54
N VAL A 128 13.46 7.95 -12.69
CA VAL A 128 12.57 8.46 -13.75
C VAL A 128 13.07 8.09 -15.14
N TYR A 129 14.38 8.11 -15.37
CA TYR A 129 14.95 7.72 -16.65
C TYR A 129 14.58 6.27 -17.09
N LYS A 130 14.25 5.40 -16.12
CA LYS A 130 13.80 4.02 -16.40
C LYS A 130 12.33 3.96 -16.83
N THR A 131 11.57 5.03 -16.68
CA THR A 131 10.17 5.09 -17.09
C THR A 131 10.00 5.53 -18.55
N ILE A 132 11.08 5.82 -19.26
CA ILE A 132 11.02 6.15 -20.68
C ILE A 132 10.58 4.92 -21.44
N SER A 133 9.38 5.00 -22.02
CA SER A 133 8.77 3.93 -22.81
C SER A 133 9.08 4.03 -24.28
N ASP A 134 9.39 5.22 -24.78
CA ASP A 134 9.76 5.50 -26.16
C ASP A 134 10.75 6.67 -26.19
N GLY A 135 11.79 6.58 -27.04
CA GLY A 135 12.82 7.61 -27.19
C GLY A 135 13.87 7.63 -26.08
N GLU A 136 14.36 8.82 -25.77
CA GLU A 136 15.47 9.05 -24.85
C GLU A 136 15.10 10.05 -23.76
N TYR A 137 15.86 10.00 -22.66
CA TYR A 137 15.72 10.94 -21.54
C TYR A 137 16.18 12.36 -21.96
N VAL A 138 15.88 13.37 -21.11
CA VAL A 138 16.25 14.77 -21.38
C VAL A 138 17.76 14.95 -21.21
N PHE A 139 18.45 15.30 -22.30
CA PHE A 139 19.88 15.64 -22.25
C PHE A 139 20.23 17.00 -22.86
N SER A 140 19.36 17.60 -23.67
CA SER A 140 19.61 18.88 -24.32
C SER A 140 18.64 19.98 -23.88
N ARG A 141 19.08 21.24 -24.00
CA ARG A 141 18.28 22.43 -23.64
C ARG A 141 17.02 22.64 -24.51
N ASN A 142 16.90 21.95 -25.63
CA ASN A 142 15.75 22.05 -26.54
C ASN A 142 14.92 20.75 -26.57
N SER A 143 15.26 19.76 -25.75
CA SER A 143 14.53 18.53 -25.64
C SER A 143 13.46 18.62 -24.57
N ILE A 144 12.35 17.90 -24.78
CA ILE A 144 11.28 17.72 -23.83
C ILE A 144 10.88 16.25 -23.79
N VAL A 145 10.68 15.73 -22.59
CA VAL A 145 10.05 14.42 -22.38
C VAL A 145 8.61 14.67 -21.95
N LEU A 146 7.68 14.00 -22.62
CA LEU A 146 6.26 14.06 -22.30
C LEU A 146 5.86 12.88 -21.41
N GLY A 147 5.01 13.14 -20.41
CA GLY A 147 4.30 12.07 -19.75
C GLY A 147 3.31 11.40 -20.69
N SER A 148 3.07 10.10 -20.50
CA SER A 148 2.22 9.29 -21.38
C SER A 148 0.77 9.82 -21.49
N SER A 149 0.24 10.38 -20.39
CA SER A 149 -1.08 11.01 -20.38
C SER A 149 -1.07 12.33 -21.16
N VAL A 150 -0.03 13.17 -20.98
CA VAL A 150 0.13 14.41 -21.74
C VAL A 150 0.27 14.14 -23.24
N ALA A 151 1.06 13.13 -23.61
CA ALA A 151 1.20 12.74 -25.03
C ALA A 151 -0.13 12.29 -25.65
N LYS A 152 -0.95 11.54 -24.92
CA LYS A 152 -2.30 11.14 -25.33
C LYS A 152 -3.22 12.32 -25.55
N ASP A 153 -3.26 13.24 -24.57
CA ASP A 153 -4.14 14.43 -24.60
C ASP A 153 -3.78 15.40 -25.71
N LEU A 154 -2.51 15.41 -26.11
CA LEU A 154 -2.04 16.15 -27.30
C LEU A 154 -2.37 15.46 -28.64
N GLY A 155 -3.24 14.45 -28.65
CA GLY A 155 -3.64 13.74 -29.85
C GLY A 155 -2.67 12.63 -30.29
N GLY A 156 -1.89 12.08 -29.38
CA GLY A 156 -0.93 11.02 -29.64
C GLY A 156 0.43 11.54 -30.11
N ALA A 157 0.97 12.52 -29.39
CA ALA A 157 2.31 13.06 -29.67
C ALA A 157 3.38 11.95 -29.65
N LYS A 158 4.34 12.03 -30.55
CA LYS A 158 5.39 11.04 -30.77
C LYS A 158 6.79 11.66 -30.62
N VAL A 159 7.76 10.81 -30.39
CA VAL A 159 9.18 11.21 -30.43
C VAL A 159 9.51 11.82 -31.80
N GLY A 160 10.19 12.97 -31.79
CA GLY A 160 10.50 13.76 -32.97
C GLY A 160 9.51 14.89 -33.26
N ASP A 161 8.31 14.88 -32.64
CA ASP A 161 7.34 15.97 -32.82
C ASP A 161 7.86 17.29 -32.21
N SER A 162 7.43 18.40 -32.81
CA SER A 162 7.74 19.75 -32.31
C SER A 162 6.51 20.37 -31.65
N LEU A 163 6.71 20.90 -30.45
CA LEU A 163 5.66 21.58 -29.69
C LEU A 163 6.14 22.91 -29.13
N LYS A 164 5.20 23.75 -28.73
CA LYS A 164 5.47 25.00 -28.03
C LYS A 164 5.05 24.86 -26.56
N LEU A 165 5.98 25.10 -25.66
CA LEU A 165 5.73 25.22 -24.23
C LEU A 165 5.60 26.71 -23.91
N LYS A 166 4.52 27.07 -23.24
CA LYS A 166 4.24 28.40 -22.72
C LYS A 166 4.25 28.32 -21.19
N ILE A 167 5.02 29.17 -20.55
CA ILE A 167 5.03 29.36 -19.08
C ILE A 167 4.95 30.84 -18.77
N VAL A 168 4.61 31.17 -17.52
CA VAL A 168 4.61 32.55 -17.02
C VAL A 168 5.92 32.77 -16.24
N ASP A 169 6.67 33.81 -16.57
CA ASP A 169 7.89 34.14 -15.86
C ASP A 169 7.62 34.86 -14.51
N ARG A 170 8.68 35.14 -13.74
CA ARG A 170 8.59 35.83 -12.43
C ARG A 170 7.97 37.23 -12.49
N PHE A 171 7.90 37.85 -13.68
CA PHE A 171 7.30 39.16 -13.91
C PHE A 171 5.87 39.09 -14.44
N GLY A 172 5.29 37.91 -14.52
CA GLY A 172 3.93 37.68 -15.04
C GLY A 172 3.85 37.70 -16.58
N GLN A 173 4.98 37.61 -17.29
CA GLN A 173 5.00 37.62 -18.76
C GLN A 173 5.01 36.20 -19.32
N ASP A 174 4.29 36.03 -20.42
CA ASP A 174 4.27 34.77 -21.16
C ASP A 174 5.57 34.53 -21.89
N GLN A 175 6.27 33.46 -21.54
CA GLN A 175 7.45 32.98 -22.23
C GLN A 175 7.10 31.73 -23.05
N ILE A 176 7.41 31.77 -24.35
CA ILE A 176 7.09 30.67 -25.27
C ILE A 176 8.37 30.16 -25.89
N LYS A 177 8.63 28.87 -25.78
CA LYS A 177 9.77 28.21 -26.43
C LYS A 177 9.31 26.97 -27.16
N ARG A 178 9.97 26.69 -28.30
CA ARG A 178 9.76 25.45 -29.06
C ARG A 178 10.70 24.38 -28.57
N PHE A 179 10.17 23.17 -28.41
CA PHE A 179 10.89 21.98 -28.02
C PHE A 179 10.64 20.84 -29.01
N ILE A 180 11.56 19.88 -29.02
CA ILE A 180 11.43 18.60 -29.73
C ILE A 180 11.19 17.52 -28.71
N VAL A 181 10.18 16.71 -28.91
CA VAL A 181 9.89 15.54 -28.08
C VAL A 181 10.99 14.52 -28.28
N THR A 182 11.76 14.24 -27.25
CA THR A 182 12.85 13.26 -27.27
C THR A 182 12.48 11.95 -26.62
N GLY A 183 11.46 11.95 -25.75
CA GLY A 183 11.00 10.73 -25.10
C GLY A 183 9.60 10.86 -24.57
N ILE A 184 8.99 9.70 -24.31
CA ILE A 184 7.71 9.57 -23.63
C ILE A 184 7.92 8.76 -22.36
N ALA A 185 7.56 9.32 -21.21
CA ALA A 185 7.65 8.67 -19.92
C ALA A 185 6.32 8.02 -19.54
N SER A 186 6.37 6.74 -19.15
CA SER A 186 5.22 6.02 -18.61
C SER A 186 5.65 5.23 -17.39
N SER A 187 5.16 5.63 -16.23
CA SER A 187 5.47 4.95 -14.97
C SER A 187 4.37 3.98 -14.59
N PRO A 188 4.71 2.89 -13.94
CA PRO A 188 3.70 2.00 -13.36
C PRO A 188 2.79 2.78 -12.41
N GLY A 189 1.47 2.71 -12.65
CA GLY A 189 0.47 3.40 -11.81
C GLY A 189 0.38 4.91 -11.96
N GLY A 190 1.11 5.52 -12.91
CA GLY A 190 1.04 6.96 -13.18
C GLY A 190 1.61 7.84 -12.08
N GLN A 191 2.43 7.30 -11.17
CA GLN A 191 3.01 8.04 -10.05
C GLN A 191 4.28 8.86 -10.41
N GLY A 192 4.84 8.61 -11.60
CA GLY A 192 5.98 9.36 -12.12
C GLY A 192 5.57 10.66 -12.80
N PHE A 193 6.15 10.92 -13.96
CA PHE A 193 5.88 12.12 -14.75
C PHE A 193 4.78 11.94 -15.81
N ASP A 194 3.88 10.96 -15.66
CA ASP A 194 2.84 10.66 -16.64
C ASP A 194 1.94 11.85 -16.98
N TYR A 195 1.67 12.72 -16.00
CA TYR A 195 0.86 13.95 -16.12
C TYR A 195 1.68 15.22 -16.18
N SER A 196 2.98 15.10 -16.41
CA SER A 196 3.92 16.20 -16.38
C SER A 196 4.77 16.22 -17.65
N VAL A 197 5.50 17.28 -17.84
CA VAL A 197 6.56 17.34 -18.85
C VAL A 197 7.89 17.64 -18.19
N VAL A 198 8.95 17.09 -18.76
CA VAL A 198 10.30 17.22 -18.22
C VAL A 198 11.18 17.94 -19.24
N VAL A 199 11.87 18.97 -18.77
CA VAL A 199 12.81 19.77 -19.56
C VAL A 199 14.14 19.91 -18.80
N HIS A 200 15.18 20.39 -19.47
CA HIS A 200 16.44 20.70 -18.81
C HIS A 200 16.26 21.88 -17.83
N ILE A 201 16.79 21.76 -16.61
CA ILE A 201 16.57 22.74 -15.53
C ILE A 201 17.02 24.15 -15.93
N ASP A 202 18.18 24.29 -16.58
CA ASP A 202 18.66 25.60 -17.01
C ASP A 202 17.73 26.24 -18.05
N THR A 203 17.11 25.44 -18.93
CA THR A 203 16.13 25.96 -19.89
C THR A 203 14.90 26.50 -19.17
N LEU A 204 14.46 25.82 -18.14
CA LEU A 204 13.31 26.25 -17.36
C LEU A 204 13.66 27.52 -16.55
N ARG A 205 14.87 27.60 -15.98
CA ARG A 205 15.40 28.80 -15.30
C ARG A 205 15.41 30.01 -16.24
N ASP A 206 15.97 29.84 -17.44
CA ASP A 206 15.99 30.88 -18.47
C ASP A 206 14.59 31.41 -18.80
N LEU A 207 13.61 30.49 -18.99
CA LEU A 207 12.23 30.84 -19.29
C LEU A 207 11.52 31.51 -18.12
N MET A 208 11.73 31.04 -16.90
CA MET A 208 11.13 31.61 -15.69
C MET A 208 11.81 32.88 -15.21
N LYS A 209 12.97 33.22 -15.76
CA LYS A 209 13.84 34.34 -15.30
C LYS A 209 14.28 34.16 -13.85
N ARG A 210 14.63 32.91 -13.48
CA ARG A 210 15.01 32.48 -12.12
C ARG A 210 16.36 31.79 -12.13
N ASP A 211 17.41 32.56 -12.47
CA ASP A 211 18.76 32.03 -12.60
C ASP A 211 19.28 31.53 -11.25
N GLY A 212 19.75 30.29 -11.21
CA GLY A 212 20.31 29.65 -10.03
C GLY A 212 19.29 29.24 -8.97
N GLU A 213 18.00 29.55 -9.14
CA GLU A 213 16.93 29.13 -8.23
C GLU A 213 16.45 27.72 -8.53
N THR A 214 15.91 27.06 -7.50
CA THR A 214 15.27 25.73 -7.62
C THR A 214 14.07 25.65 -6.67
N SER A 215 13.06 24.90 -7.01
CA SER A 215 11.85 24.75 -6.16
C SER A 215 12.03 23.67 -5.10
N SER A 216 12.90 22.69 -5.35
CA SER A 216 13.14 21.60 -4.41
C SER A 216 14.47 20.91 -4.68
N ILE A 217 15.01 20.26 -3.65
CA ILE A 217 16.14 19.34 -3.77
C ILE A 217 15.69 17.97 -3.27
N LEU A 218 15.79 16.97 -4.14
CA LEU A 218 15.53 15.58 -3.80
C LEU A 218 16.80 14.95 -3.29
N VAL A 219 16.71 14.25 -2.17
CA VAL A 219 17.82 13.49 -1.60
C VAL A 219 17.45 12.02 -1.56
N LYS A 220 18.27 11.19 -2.18
CA LYS A 220 18.15 9.73 -2.14
C LYS A 220 19.18 9.15 -1.20
N LEU A 221 18.76 8.25 -0.32
CA LEU A 221 19.59 7.60 0.66
C LEU A 221 19.96 6.17 0.24
N ASN A 222 21.08 5.67 0.77
CA ASN A 222 21.43 4.26 0.69
C ASN A 222 20.58 3.42 1.66
N ASP A 223 20.21 4.03 2.80
CA ASP A 223 19.34 3.44 3.82
C ASP A 223 18.22 4.45 4.17
N PRO A 224 16.98 4.22 3.68
CA PRO A 224 15.85 5.11 3.95
C PRO A 224 15.52 5.27 5.44
N SER A 225 15.88 4.30 6.30
CA SER A 225 15.67 4.39 7.75
C SER A 225 16.41 5.56 8.41
N LYS A 226 17.44 6.09 7.74
CA LYS A 226 18.24 7.23 8.16
C LYS A 226 17.69 8.59 7.75
N ALA A 227 16.52 8.64 7.10
CA ALA A 227 15.97 9.88 6.57
C ALA A 227 15.79 10.95 7.65
N THR A 228 15.23 10.61 8.80
CA THR A 228 15.04 11.55 9.92
C THR A 228 16.38 12.06 10.49
N GLU A 229 17.40 11.20 10.57
CA GLU A 229 18.72 11.58 11.03
C GLU A 229 19.39 12.60 10.08
N VAL A 230 19.37 12.30 8.78
CA VAL A 230 19.95 13.17 7.74
C VAL A 230 19.19 14.51 7.64
N LYS A 231 17.86 14.48 7.73
CA LYS A 231 17.02 15.68 7.79
C LYS A 231 17.43 16.60 8.94
N ASN A 232 17.54 16.05 10.15
CA ASN A 232 17.90 16.83 11.33
C ASN A 232 19.32 17.38 11.25
N LEU A 233 20.27 16.64 10.66
CA LEU A 233 21.61 17.14 10.37
C LEU A 233 21.57 18.33 9.42
N PHE A 234 20.74 18.27 8.38
CA PHE A 234 20.57 19.37 7.42
C PHE A 234 20.01 20.63 8.09
N LEU A 235 18.91 20.51 8.82
CA LEU A 235 18.29 21.64 9.52
C LEU A 235 19.22 22.25 10.59
N THR A 236 20.07 21.44 11.21
CA THR A 236 21.09 21.94 12.16
C THR A 236 22.24 22.65 11.46
N ALA A 237 22.59 22.24 10.24
CA ALA A 237 23.66 22.87 9.46
C ALA A 237 23.22 24.21 8.84
N PHE A 238 21.93 24.42 8.63
CA PHE A 238 21.36 25.62 8.02
C PHE A 238 20.24 26.23 8.90
N PRO A 239 20.57 26.67 10.13
CA PRO A 239 19.55 27.06 11.12
C PRO A 239 18.93 28.44 10.86
N ASN A 240 19.55 29.27 10.00
CA ASN A 240 19.11 30.64 9.69
C ASN A 240 18.45 30.73 8.30
N ASP A 241 18.21 29.63 7.65
CA ASP A 241 17.58 29.56 6.36
C ASP A 241 16.15 29.06 6.52
N ASP A 242 15.23 29.56 5.71
CA ASP A 242 13.81 29.17 5.72
C ASP A 242 13.58 27.83 5.01
N PHE A 243 14.53 26.90 5.14
CA PHE A 243 14.43 25.56 4.57
C PHE A 243 13.47 24.69 5.33
N VAL A 244 12.59 24.05 4.57
CA VAL A 244 11.74 22.95 5.04
C VAL A 244 12.31 21.65 4.49
N ALA A 245 12.70 20.74 5.37
CA ALA A 245 13.15 19.41 4.99
C ALA A 245 12.17 18.39 5.53
N GLU A 246 11.62 17.57 4.65
CA GLU A 246 10.61 16.57 4.98
C GLU A 246 11.06 15.17 4.53
N THR A 247 10.82 14.19 5.37
CA THR A 247 10.94 12.78 4.96
C THR A 247 9.80 12.42 4.00
N ILE A 248 9.93 11.31 3.29
CA ILE A 248 8.85 10.85 2.39
C ILE A 248 7.52 10.65 3.14
N GLU A 249 7.58 10.22 4.41
CA GLU A 249 6.38 10.03 5.22
C GLU A 249 5.71 11.36 5.55
N GLU A 250 6.48 12.40 5.83
CA GLU A 250 6.00 13.75 6.12
C GLU A 250 5.49 14.46 4.85
N SER A 251 6.30 14.49 3.79
CA SER A 251 5.97 15.18 2.53
C SER A 251 4.76 14.56 1.79
N ALA A 252 4.52 13.27 1.98
CA ALA A 252 3.40 12.57 1.40
C ALA A 252 2.28 12.27 2.41
N GLU A 253 2.33 12.82 3.62
CA GLU A 253 1.40 12.49 4.71
C GLU A 253 -0.06 12.62 4.28
N GLN A 254 -0.42 13.70 3.61
CA GLN A 254 -1.79 13.94 3.16
C GLN A 254 -2.25 12.89 2.12
N GLN A 255 -1.38 12.48 1.20
CA GLN A 255 -1.68 11.42 0.24
C GLN A 255 -1.76 10.05 0.94
N LEU A 256 -0.80 9.76 1.82
CA LEU A 256 -0.72 8.50 2.55
C LEU A 256 -1.83 8.36 3.59
N ALA A 257 -2.31 9.45 4.19
CA ALA A 257 -3.44 9.45 5.13
C ALA A 257 -4.72 8.93 4.47
N GLY A 258 -4.99 9.31 3.22
CA GLY A 258 -6.11 8.78 2.44
C GLY A 258 -6.02 7.26 2.25
N PHE A 259 -4.84 6.76 1.88
CA PHE A 259 -4.60 5.31 1.74
C PHE A 259 -4.66 4.57 3.07
N ARG A 260 -4.08 5.12 4.15
CA ARG A 260 -4.16 4.54 5.51
C ARG A 260 -5.61 4.43 5.98
N SER A 261 -6.42 5.45 5.72
CA SER A 261 -7.87 5.43 6.01
C SER A 261 -8.60 4.35 5.22
N GLY A 262 -8.26 4.18 3.93
CA GLY A 262 -8.76 3.10 3.09
C GLY A 262 -8.38 1.72 3.62
N ILE A 263 -7.11 1.51 4.00
CA ILE A 263 -6.63 0.27 4.61
C ILE A 263 -7.37 -0.02 5.93
N ALA A 264 -7.58 1.00 6.77
CA ALA A 264 -8.32 0.85 8.02
C ALA A 264 -9.78 0.44 7.78
N MET A 265 -10.46 1.07 6.81
CA MET A 265 -11.83 0.75 6.44
C MET A 265 -11.96 -0.69 5.92
N ILE A 266 -11.04 -1.14 5.09
CA ILE A 266 -11.04 -2.51 4.55
C ILE A 266 -10.67 -3.53 5.62
N SER A 267 -9.74 -3.19 6.50
CA SER A 267 -9.45 -4.01 7.68
C SER A 267 -10.68 -4.20 8.56
N MET A 268 -11.51 -3.16 8.71
CA MET A 268 -12.79 -3.24 9.42
C MET A 268 -13.73 -4.24 8.73
N ILE A 269 -13.85 -4.24 7.41
CA ILE A 269 -14.65 -5.24 6.67
C ILE A 269 -14.12 -6.67 6.95
N GLY A 270 -12.81 -6.84 7.00
CA GLY A 270 -12.18 -8.11 7.36
C GLY A 270 -12.53 -8.56 8.78
N TYR A 271 -12.52 -7.67 9.76
CA TYR A 271 -12.94 -7.96 11.13
C TYR A 271 -14.43 -8.29 11.23
N PHE A 272 -15.30 -7.65 10.44
CA PHE A 272 -16.70 -8.06 10.33
C PHE A 272 -16.85 -9.48 9.75
N GLY A 273 -16.03 -9.86 8.76
CA GLY A 273 -15.95 -11.22 8.25
C GLY A 273 -15.57 -12.24 9.33
N MET A 274 -14.61 -11.91 10.18
CA MET A 274 -14.26 -12.72 11.36
C MET A 274 -15.42 -12.82 12.35
N GLY A 275 -16.11 -11.71 12.64
CA GLY A 275 -17.29 -11.69 13.48
C GLY A 275 -18.39 -12.63 12.94
N SER A 276 -18.64 -12.57 11.63
CA SER A 276 -19.57 -13.49 10.95
C SER A 276 -19.16 -14.97 11.12
N SER A 277 -17.86 -15.27 11.04
CA SER A 277 -17.33 -16.62 11.30
C SER A 277 -17.60 -17.07 12.73
N ALA A 278 -17.47 -16.16 13.71
CA ALA A 278 -17.80 -16.46 15.12
C ALA A 278 -19.28 -16.82 15.29
N PHE A 279 -20.20 -16.09 14.64
CA PHE A 279 -21.63 -16.43 14.64
C PHE A 279 -21.89 -17.80 13.99
N ALA A 280 -21.20 -18.13 12.91
CA ALA A 280 -21.30 -19.45 12.29
C ALA A 280 -20.85 -20.56 13.26
N ILE A 281 -19.75 -20.37 14.01
CA ILE A 281 -19.32 -21.32 15.04
C ILE A 281 -20.37 -21.48 16.12
N VAL A 282 -20.94 -20.38 16.66
CA VAL A 282 -22.01 -20.43 17.67
C VAL A 282 -23.20 -21.24 17.14
N THR A 283 -23.67 -20.96 15.92
CA THR A 283 -24.81 -21.60 15.33
C THR A 283 -24.57 -23.10 15.13
N ILE A 284 -23.42 -23.48 14.59
CA ILE A 284 -23.07 -24.87 14.34
C ILE A 284 -22.91 -25.65 15.66
N GLN A 285 -22.26 -25.05 16.68
CA GLN A 285 -22.12 -25.67 17.97
C GLN A 285 -23.46 -25.79 18.69
N MET A 286 -24.38 -24.82 18.58
CA MET A 286 -25.74 -24.92 19.09
C MET A 286 -26.51 -26.08 18.45
N MET A 287 -26.35 -26.24 17.14
CA MET A 287 -26.93 -27.38 16.41
C MET A 287 -26.34 -28.73 16.89
N LEU A 288 -25.04 -28.77 17.18
CA LEU A 288 -24.37 -29.94 17.74
C LEU A 288 -24.90 -30.24 19.17
N VAL A 289 -25.02 -29.24 20.03
CA VAL A 289 -25.58 -29.39 21.39
C VAL A 289 -26.98 -29.92 21.34
N ASN A 290 -27.87 -29.32 20.54
CA ASN A 290 -29.25 -29.75 20.39
C ASN A 290 -29.35 -31.19 19.84
N GLY A 291 -28.53 -31.54 18.86
CA GLY A 291 -28.51 -32.88 18.28
C GLY A 291 -27.86 -33.97 19.18
N LYS A 292 -27.19 -33.56 20.26
CA LYS A 292 -26.52 -34.43 21.22
C LYS A 292 -27.12 -34.36 22.65
N THR A 293 -28.33 -33.80 22.78
CA THR A 293 -29.01 -33.59 24.05
C THR A 293 -29.13 -34.89 24.84
N ARG A 294 -29.53 -36.00 24.19
CA ARG A 294 -29.65 -37.33 24.81
C ARG A 294 -28.30 -37.85 25.33
N GLU A 295 -27.22 -37.75 24.51
CA GLU A 295 -25.89 -38.20 24.91
C GLU A 295 -25.38 -37.40 26.11
N ILE A 296 -25.63 -36.06 26.13
CA ILE A 296 -25.29 -35.17 27.26
C ILE A 296 -26.08 -35.57 28.51
N GLY A 297 -27.38 -35.87 28.35
CA GLY A 297 -28.23 -36.35 29.46
C GLY A 297 -27.71 -37.63 30.08
N VAL A 298 -27.36 -38.64 29.26
CA VAL A 298 -26.76 -39.91 29.70
C VAL A 298 -25.43 -39.69 30.40
N MET A 299 -24.54 -38.86 29.84
CA MET A 299 -23.26 -38.54 30.50
C MET A 299 -23.46 -37.92 31.90
N ARG A 300 -24.45 -37.05 32.05
CA ARG A 300 -24.75 -36.41 33.32
C ARG A 300 -25.41 -37.38 34.33
N SER A 301 -26.22 -38.33 33.86
CA SER A 301 -26.83 -39.34 34.75
C SER A 301 -25.81 -40.36 35.31
N ILE A 302 -24.72 -40.60 34.55
CA ILE A 302 -23.58 -41.44 34.98
C ILE A 302 -22.56 -40.67 35.84
N GLY A 303 -22.81 -39.37 36.11
CA GLY A 303 -22.00 -38.57 37.08
C GLY A 303 -21.05 -37.55 36.42
N ALA A 304 -21.11 -37.25 35.13
CA ALA A 304 -20.36 -36.17 34.53
C ALA A 304 -20.76 -34.81 35.12
N LYS A 305 -19.75 -34.04 35.55
CA LYS A 305 -19.95 -32.69 36.14
C LYS A 305 -20.27 -31.69 35.03
N ARG A 306 -20.96 -30.58 35.38
CA ARG A 306 -21.21 -29.46 34.42
C ARG A 306 -19.93 -28.95 33.79
N LYS A 307 -18.83 -28.89 34.56
CA LYS A 307 -17.50 -28.47 34.06
C LYS A 307 -16.95 -29.42 32.98
N ASP A 308 -17.26 -30.70 33.04
CA ASP A 308 -16.79 -31.66 32.04
C ASP A 308 -17.48 -31.46 30.68
N ILE A 309 -18.78 -31.20 30.70
CA ILE A 309 -19.57 -30.86 29.52
C ILE A 309 -19.06 -29.55 28.90
N LEU A 310 -18.84 -28.51 29.75
CA LEU A 310 -18.31 -27.22 29.31
C LEU A 310 -16.97 -27.41 28.56
N ILE A 311 -16.03 -28.13 29.17
CA ILE A 311 -14.70 -28.34 28.63
C ILE A 311 -14.75 -29.12 27.29
N ILE A 312 -15.65 -30.12 27.16
CA ILE A 312 -15.80 -30.89 25.92
C ILE A 312 -16.17 -29.96 24.76
N PHE A 313 -17.17 -29.08 24.95
CA PHE A 313 -17.60 -28.17 23.89
C PHE A 313 -16.59 -27.03 23.61
N ILE A 314 -15.85 -26.56 24.64
CA ILE A 314 -14.73 -25.63 24.41
C ILE A 314 -13.62 -26.32 23.58
N PHE A 315 -13.28 -27.57 23.89
CA PHE A 315 -12.32 -28.32 23.06
C PHE A 315 -12.78 -28.48 21.60
N GLN A 316 -14.10 -28.61 21.37
CA GLN A 316 -14.62 -28.60 20.00
C GLN A 316 -14.35 -27.27 19.29
N GLY A 317 -14.59 -26.14 19.96
CA GLY A 317 -14.27 -24.81 19.45
C GLY A 317 -12.77 -24.62 19.19
N MET A 318 -11.93 -25.09 20.09
CA MET A 318 -10.47 -25.08 19.89
C MET A 318 -10.04 -25.89 18.66
N ILE A 319 -10.62 -27.09 18.45
CA ILE A 319 -10.32 -27.92 17.28
C ILE A 319 -10.76 -27.23 15.99
N ILE A 320 -11.99 -26.69 15.96
CA ILE A 320 -12.51 -25.94 14.80
C ILE A 320 -11.63 -24.73 14.50
N GLY A 321 -11.31 -23.95 15.56
CA GLY A 321 -10.46 -22.77 15.42
C GLY A 321 -9.05 -23.12 14.94
N ALA A 322 -8.42 -24.17 15.50
CA ALA A 322 -7.08 -24.57 15.10
C ALA A 322 -7.01 -25.06 13.64
N ILE A 323 -7.98 -25.91 13.23
CA ILE A 323 -8.05 -26.42 11.84
C ILE A 323 -8.37 -25.27 10.89
N GLY A 324 -9.38 -24.44 11.21
CA GLY A 324 -9.79 -23.31 10.38
C GLY A 324 -8.69 -22.26 10.24
N ALA A 325 -8.01 -21.93 11.34
CA ALA A 325 -6.84 -21.02 11.30
C ALA A 325 -5.69 -21.60 10.48
N GLY A 326 -5.36 -22.87 10.67
CA GLY A 326 -4.31 -23.52 9.89
C GLY A 326 -4.60 -23.56 8.39
N VAL A 327 -5.80 -24.00 8.01
CA VAL A 327 -6.22 -24.07 6.59
C VAL A 327 -6.35 -22.65 6.00
N GLY A 328 -6.94 -21.70 6.74
CA GLY A 328 -7.10 -20.32 6.29
C GLY A 328 -5.75 -19.61 6.09
N THR A 329 -4.82 -19.81 7.01
CA THR A 329 -3.44 -19.27 6.87
C THR A 329 -2.71 -19.92 5.71
N ALA A 330 -2.80 -21.24 5.54
CA ALA A 330 -2.17 -21.93 4.42
C ALA A 330 -2.75 -21.46 3.07
N ALA A 331 -4.07 -21.28 2.97
CA ALA A 331 -4.71 -20.74 1.77
C ALA A 331 -4.30 -19.28 1.51
N GLY A 332 -4.18 -18.45 2.56
CA GLY A 332 -3.70 -17.09 2.48
C GLY A 332 -2.25 -16.99 1.99
N LEU A 333 -1.36 -17.83 2.53
CA LEU A 333 0.03 -17.93 2.06
C LEU A 333 0.09 -18.37 0.60
N GLY A 334 -0.74 -19.37 0.20
CA GLY A 334 -0.87 -19.79 -1.19
C GLY A 334 -1.29 -18.65 -2.11
N TYR A 335 -2.23 -17.81 -1.66
CA TYR A 335 -2.63 -16.60 -2.40
C TYR A 335 -1.48 -15.59 -2.51
N THR A 336 -0.73 -15.34 -1.42
CA THR A 336 0.44 -14.44 -1.44
C THR A 336 1.50 -14.93 -2.42
N PHE A 337 1.76 -16.24 -2.42
CA PHE A 337 2.68 -16.86 -3.38
C PHE A 337 2.20 -16.67 -4.82
N TYR A 338 0.92 -16.96 -5.09
CA TYR A 338 0.31 -16.76 -6.41
C TYR A 338 0.40 -15.30 -6.86
N ALA A 339 0.04 -14.36 -6.00
CA ALA A 339 0.08 -12.93 -6.29
C ALA A 339 1.51 -12.44 -6.63
N LYS A 340 2.51 -12.98 -5.93
CA LYS A 340 3.93 -12.67 -6.17
C LYS A 340 4.43 -13.22 -7.51
N GLU A 341 4.14 -14.50 -7.81
CA GLU A 341 4.56 -15.15 -9.06
C GLU A 341 3.90 -14.54 -10.29
N THR A 342 2.62 -14.20 -10.21
CA THR A 342 1.88 -13.57 -11.31
C THR A 342 2.18 -12.08 -11.46
N LYS A 343 3.04 -11.50 -10.58
CA LYS A 343 3.32 -10.05 -10.56
C LYS A 343 2.03 -9.24 -10.63
N MET A 344 1.10 -9.57 -9.73
CA MET A 344 -0.21 -8.91 -9.72
C MET A 344 -0.06 -7.40 -9.77
N SER A 345 -0.89 -6.75 -10.58
CA SER A 345 -0.93 -5.30 -10.71
C SER A 345 -2.34 -4.77 -10.45
N PHE A 346 -2.42 -3.60 -9.84
CA PHE A 346 -3.68 -2.90 -9.68
C PHE A 346 -4.01 -2.17 -10.99
N ASN A 347 -5.19 -2.45 -11.54
CA ASN A 347 -5.68 -1.86 -12.79
C ASN A 347 -4.71 -1.99 -13.98
N ASN A 348 -3.97 -3.11 -14.07
CA ASN A 348 -2.95 -3.40 -15.09
C ASN A 348 -1.80 -2.36 -15.21
N SER A 349 -1.70 -1.43 -14.28
CA SER A 349 -0.74 -0.32 -14.38
C SER A 349 0.23 -0.27 -13.21
N LEU A 350 -0.24 -0.49 -11.97
CA LEU A 350 0.59 -0.40 -10.77
C LEU A 350 0.92 -1.81 -10.25
N PRO A 351 2.18 -2.27 -10.38
CA PRO A 351 2.57 -3.57 -9.82
C PRO A 351 2.53 -3.52 -8.30
N LEU A 352 1.82 -4.48 -7.70
CA LEU A 352 1.73 -4.62 -6.25
C LEU A 352 3.06 -5.10 -5.68
N GLU A 353 3.48 -4.49 -4.58
CA GLU A 353 4.67 -4.93 -3.83
C GLU A 353 4.26 -6.01 -2.82
N VAL A 354 4.19 -7.26 -3.30
CA VAL A 354 3.74 -8.38 -2.47
C VAL A 354 4.86 -8.88 -1.58
N SER A 355 4.72 -8.69 -0.27
CA SER A 355 5.65 -9.17 0.75
C SER A 355 4.97 -10.12 1.75
N TYR A 356 5.76 -11.00 2.38
CA TYR A 356 5.28 -11.86 3.45
C TYR A 356 5.38 -11.12 4.80
N ASN A 357 4.29 -10.56 5.27
CA ASN A 357 4.24 -9.94 6.59
C ASN A 357 3.89 -11.00 7.66
N TRP A 358 4.91 -11.66 8.19
CA TRP A 358 4.76 -12.74 9.17
C TRP A 358 4.05 -12.29 10.45
N GLU A 359 4.28 -11.07 10.89
CA GLU A 359 3.63 -10.51 12.06
C GLU A 359 2.10 -10.47 11.88
N LYS A 360 1.63 -9.94 10.76
CA LYS A 360 0.18 -9.86 10.45
C LYS A 360 -0.44 -11.23 10.21
N ILE A 361 0.28 -12.15 9.58
CA ILE A 361 -0.17 -13.51 9.36
C ILE A 361 -0.42 -14.22 10.70
N ILE A 362 0.56 -14.15 11.61
CA ILE A 362 0.47 -14.75 12.95
C ILE A 362 -0.62 -14.07 13.77
N GLN A 363 -0.69 -12.73 13.74
CA GLN A 363 -1.73 -11.96 14.44
C GLN A 363 -3.14 -12.37 13.98
N THR A 364 -3.38 -12.50 12.68
CA THR A 364 -4.67 -12.89 12.12
C THR A 364 -5.05 -14.31 12.51
N ALA A 365 -4.12 -15.26 12.41
CA ALA A 365 -4.33 -16.65 12.80
C ALA A 365 -4.65 -16.77 14.31
N LEU A 366 -3.89 -16.08 15.15
CA LEU A 366 -4.08 -16.10 16.61
C LEU A 366 -5.40 -15.45 17.01
N THR A 367 -5.74 -14.30 16.43
CA THR A 367 -7.00 -13.59 16.69
C THR A 367 -8.20 -14.46 16.30
N SER A 368 -8.16 -15.14 15.14
CA SER A 368 -9.20 -16.05 14.70
C SER A 368 -9.34 -17.26 15.60
N PHE A 369 -8.24 -17.82 16.06
CA PHE A 369 -8.23 -18.94 17.00
C PHE A 369 -8.86 -18.56 18.35
N ILE A 370 -8.48 -17.40 18.91
CA ILE A 370 -9.03 -16.87 20.17
C ILE A 370 -10.54 -16.61 19.98
N LEU A 371 -10.93 -16.00 18.86
CA LEU A 371 -12.34 -15.71 18.58
C LEU A 371 -13.18 -17.00 18.48
N ALA A 372 -12.64 -18.08 17.92
CA ALA A 372 -13.29 -19.37 17.87
C ALA A 372 -13.53 -19.96 19.27
N ILE A 373 -12.58 -19.79 20.18
CA ILE A 373 -12.74 -20.20 21.59
C ILE A 373 -13.84 -19.37 22.27
N ILE A 374 -13.80 -18.05 22.11
CA ILE A 374 -14.81 -17.14 22.69
C ILE A 374 -16.20 -17.49 22.15
N ALA A 375 -16.34 -17.67 20.84
CA ALA A 375 -17.59 -18.06 20.20
C ALA A 375 -18.14 -19.37 20.75
N SER A 376 -17.26 -20.30 21.14
CA SER A 376 -17.66 -21.59 21.70
C SER A 376 -18.18 -21.52 23.15
N LEU A 377 -17.91 -20.45 23.89
CA LEU A 377 -18.28 -20.34 25.31
C LEU A 377 -19.81 -20.36 25.52
N TYR A 378 -20.55 -19.62 24.68
CA TYR A 378 -22.02 -19.54 24.83
C TYR A 378 -22.71 -20.90 24.59
N PRO A 379 -22.47 -21.64 23.48
CA PRO A 379 -23.02 -22.97 23.28
C PRO A 379 -22.59 -23.95 24.37
N SER A 380 -21.34 -23.91 24.79
CA SER A 380 -20.78 -24.75 25.85
C SER A 380 -21.51 -24.53 27.17
N TYR A 381 -21.73 -23.26 27.55
CA TYR A 381 -22.49 -22.93 28.76
C TYR A 381 -23.95 -23.42 28.69
N ARG A 382 -24.61 -23.24 27.54
CA ARG A 382 -25.98 -23.72 27.33
C ARG A 382 -26.10 -25.23 27.45
N ALA A 383 -25.11 -25.98 26.91
CA ALA A 383 -25.05 -27.45 27.04
C ALA A 383 -25.00 -27.90 28.53
N THR A 384 -24.37 -27.11 29.42
CA THR A 384 -24.27 -27.45 30.85
C THR A 384 -25.60 -27.32 31.60
N LYS A 385 -26.54 -26.53 31.07
CA LYS A 385 -27.86 -26.33 31.70
C LYS A 385 -28.89 -27.38 31.37
N LEU A 386 -28.62 -28.28 30.42
CA LEU A 386 -29.52 -29.35 30.05
C LEU A 386 -29.78 -30.30 31.27
N LEU A 387 -31.06 -30.48 31.63
CA LEU A 387 -31.45 -31.39 32.68
C LEU A 387 -31.51 -32.82 32.20
N PRO A 388 -30.98 -33.82 32.92
CA PRO A 388 -31.03 -35.22 32.49
C PRO A 388 -32.45 -35.74 32.22
N VAL A 389 -33.43 -35.30 33.02
CA VAL A 389 -34.84 -35.71 32.91
C VAL A 389 -35.47 -35.17 31.63
N GLU A 390 -35.19 -33.89 31.23
CA GLU A 390 -35.72 -33.30 30.00
C GLU A 390 -35.04 -33.89 28.75
N ALA A 391 -33.73 -34.21 28.87
CA ALA A 391 -32.95 -34.81 27.79
C ALA A 391 -33.42 -36.25 27.42
N MET A 392 -34.05 -36.98 28.37
CA MET A 392 -34.56 -38.33 28.13
C MET A 392 -36.06 -38.37 27.80
N ARG A 393 -36.83 -37.32 28.07
CA ARG A 393 -38.28 -37.24 27.85
C ARG A 393 -38.68 -36.85 26.41
N ASN A 394 -37.85 -36.10 25.72
CA ASN A 394 -38.09 -35.67 24.34
C ASN A 394 -37.61 -36.76 23.35
N VAL A 395 -38.37 -37.84 23.26
CA VAL A 395 -38.30 -38.86 22.22
C VAL A 395 -39.61 -38.85 21.47
#